data_8fdbf498d64b580f178fe7e1f797c5b0
#
_entry.id   8fdbf498d64b580f178fe7e1f797c5b0
#
_cell.length_a   1.000
_cell.length_b   1.000
_cell.length_c   1.000
_cell.angle_alpha   90.00
_cell.angle_beta   90.00
_cell.angle_gamma   90.00
#
_symmetry.space_group_name_H-M   'P 1'
#
loop_
_entity.id
_entity.type
_entity.pdbx_description
1 polymer ?
#
loop_
_entity_poly.entity_id
_entity_poly.type
_entity_poly.pdbx_seq_one_letter_code
_entity_poly.pdbx_strand_id
1 'polypeptide(L)'
;PVRESVAGSVESIAEITPETLYACHKAFYDPANMVLCVAGPVEPEHICAVAREILPREAGPIAVKDYGKQEGHQAAQPYMEERMEVSAPIFHLGYKGEPMAGGEDRLRQELVGELALEVLLGNSSPLYARLYREGLINQEFAYSYESEPGCAFLLASGESRDPGAVCAAVAAEAARIGREGVEPALWNRVKKGVYGNRVRSLNSFEQLCVGQAQAFFAGYDFLRFAQ
;
A
#
# COMPACT_ATOMS: atom_id res chain seq x y z
N PRO A 1 -0.87 2.42 -14.54
CA PRO A 1 -0.07 3.49 -13.88
C PRO A 1 1.09 2.93 -13.06
N VAL A 2 0.89 1.90 -12.23
CA VAL A 2 1.91 1.38 -11.29
C VAL A 2 3.10 0.68 -11.96
N ARG A 3 3.05 0.36 -13.25
CA ARG A 3 4.19 -0.24 -13.97
C ARG A 3 5.24 0.81 -14.37
N GLU A 4 4.85 2.08 -14.43
CA GLU A 4 5.77 3.15 -14.81
C GLU A 4 6.58 3.57 -13.58
N SER A 5 7.91 3.69 -13.75
CA SER A 5 8.78 4.14 -12.68
C SER A 5 8.47 5.60 -12.32
N VAL A 6 8.21 5.86 -11.04
CA VAL A 6 8.02 7.24 -10.54
C VAL A 6 9.27 8.09 -10.72
N ALA A 7 10.45 7.47 -10.69
CA ALA A 7 11.72 8.14 -10.94
C ALA A 7 11.96 8.48 -12.43
N GLY A 8 11.16 7.92 -13.34
CA GLY A 8 11.34 8.08 -14.78
C GLY A 8 12.53 7.29 -15.33
N SER A 9 12.88 7.60 -16.58
CA SER A 9 14.10 7.15 -17.25
C SER A 9 15.03 8.33 -17.53
N VAL A 10 16.27 8.07 -17.93
CA VAL A 10 17.22 9.12 -18.33
C VAL A 10 16.64 9.98 -19.44
N GLU A 11 15.97 9.37 -20.40
CA GLU A 11 15.35 10.03 -21.55
C GLU A 11 14.18 10.92 -21.08
N SER A 12 13.26 10.36 -20.26
CA SER A 12 12.10 11.12 -19.77
C SER A 12 12.51 12.28 -18.86
N ILE A 13 13.56 12.12 -18.04
CA ILE A 13 14.10 13.19 -17.20
C ILE A 13 14.71 14.30 -18.05
N ALA A 14 15.41 13.96 -19.13
CA ALA A 14 16.02 14.94 -20.05
C ALA A 14 14.97 15.80 -20.80
N GLU A 15 13.73 15.32 -20.93
CA GLU A 15 12.62 16.05 -21.55
C GLU A 15 11.93 17.04 -20.60
N ILE A 16 12.24 17.00 -19.29
CA ILE A 16 11.62 17.88 -18.29
C ILE A 16 12.18 19.31 -18.47
N THR A 17 11.28 20.25 -18.74
CA THR A 17 11.61 21.68 -18.84
C THR A 17 11.09 22.44 -17.61
N PRO A 18 11.60 23.68 -17.36
CA PRO A 18 11.05 24.54 -16.32
C PRO A 18 9.53 24.78 -16.48
N GLU A 19 9.06 24.93 -17.72
CA GLU A 19 7.64 25.13 -18.04
C GLU A 19 6.81 23.93 -17.63
N THR A 20 7.30 22.70 -17.88
CA THR A 20 6.66 21.45 -17.45
C THR A 20 6.54 21.40 -15.92
N LEU A 21 7.62 21.75 -15.20
CA LEU A 21 7.62 21.77 -13.74
C LEU A 21 6.62 22.78 -13.18
N TYR A 22 6.59 24.01 -13.72
CA TYR A 22 5.61 25.03 -13.30
C TYR A 22 4.18 24.64 -13.64
N ALA A 23 3.94 23.98 -14.76
CA ALA A 23 2.61 23.47 -15.11
C ALA A 23 2.14 22.38 -14.15
N CYS A 24 3.00 21.43 -13.81
CA CYS A 24 2.73 20.41 -12.80
C CYS A 24 2.50 21.04 -11.41
N HIS A 25 3.36 21.96 -11.00
CA HIS A 25 3.18 22.66 -9.73
C HIS A 25 1.80 23.34 -9.67
N LYS A 26 1.44 24.11 -10.69
CA LYS A 26 0.13 24.79 -10.76
C LYS A 26 -1.05 23.83 -10.73
N ALA A 27 -0.93 22.65 -11.35
CA ALA A 27 -2.00 21.65 -11.38
C ALA A 27 -2.18 20.90 -10.06
N PHE A 28 -1.09 20.60 -9.36
CA PHE A 28 -1.14 19.72 -8.19
C PHE A 28 -1.09 20.45 -6.84
N TYR A 29 -0.39 21.60 -6.77
CA TYR A 29 -0.23 22.37 -5.53
C TYR A 29 -1.31 23.48 -5.41
N ASP A 30 -2.53 23.13 -5.73
CA ASP A 30 -3.69 23.98 -5.54
C ASP A 30 -4.43 23.57 -4.25
N PRO A 31 -4.92 24.51 -3.42
CA PRO A 31 -5.67 24.21 -2.20
C PRO A 31 -6.87 23.28 -2.42
N ALA A 32 -7.50 23.31 -3.61
CA ALA A 32 -8.58 22.38 -3.94
C ALA A 32 -8.14 20.92 -4.04
N ASN A 33 -6.83 20.66 -4.22
CA ASN A 33 -6.25 19.32 -4.36
C ASN A 33 -5.42 18.92 -3.13
N MET A 34 -5.46 19.68 -2.04
CA MET A 34 -4.62 19.48 -0.86
C MET A 34 -5.45 19.36 0.41
N VAL A 35 -4.89 18.71 1.42
CA VAL A 35 -5.40 18.68 2.78
C VAL A 35 -4.30 19.05 3.76
N LEU A 36 -4.61 19.87 4.75
CA LEU A 36 -3.71 20.23 5.83
C LEU A 36 -4.08 19.43 7.07
N CYS A 37 -3.23 18.51 7.48
CA CYS A 37 -3.37 17.75 8.72
C CYS A 37 -2.30 18.20 9.70
N VAL A 38 -2.72 18.55 10.93
CA VAL A 38 -1.82 18.99 11.99
C VAL A 38 -2.13 18.21 13.26
N ALA A 39 -1.12 17.63 13.87
CA ALA A 39 -1.23 16.95 15.16
C ALA A 39 -0.16 17.47 16.12
N GLY A 40 -0.56 17.81 17.36
CA GLY A 40 0.34 18.33 18.38
C GLY A 40 -0.39 19.20 19.40
N PRO A 41 0.32 19.82 20.34
CA PRO A 41 -0.24 20.74 21.33
C PRO A 41 -0.47 22.13 20.69
N VAL A 42 -1.44 22.20 19.78
CA VAL A 42 -1.76 23.41 19.00
C VAL A 42 -3.24 23.76 19.14
N GLU A 43 -3.54 25.06 19.06
CA GLU A 43 -4.91 25.54 19.04
C GLU A 43 -5.45 25.52 17.60
N PRO A 44 -6.51 24.75 17.31
CA PRO A 44 -7.06 24.60 15.94
C PRO A 44 -7.45 25.92 15.30
N GLU A 45 -8.00 26.86 16.08
CA GLU A 45 -8.41 28.18 15.63
C GLU A 45 -7.23 29.00 15.12
N HIS A 46 -6.09 28.91 15.82
CA HIS A 46 -4.86 29.59 15.41
C HIS A 46 -4.34 29.03 14.07
N ILE A 47 -4.28 27.70 13.93
CA ILE A 47 -3.87 27.05 12.66
C ILE A 47 -4.79 27.47 11.51
N CYS A 48 -6.10 27.44 11.75
CA CYS A 48 -7.07 27.89 10.74
C CYS A 48 -6.92 29.37 10.39
N ALA A 49 -6.59 30.24 11.34
CA ALA A 49 -6.37 31.65 11.09
C ALA A 49 -5.13 31.86 10.20
N VAL A 50 -4.01 31.23 10.54
CA VAL A 50 -2.76 31.29 9.74
C VAL A 50 -2.98 30.73 8.35
N ALA A 51 -3.66 29.59 8.22
CA ALA A 51 -3.97 29.01 6.92
C ALA A 51 -4.81 29.96 6.04
N ARG A 52 -5.83 30.63 6.60
CA ARG A 52 -6.65 31.61 5.87
C ARG A 52 -5.87 32.86 5.44
N GLU A 53 -4.85 33.24 6.19
CA GLU A 53 -3.99 34.38 5.87
C GLU A 53 -3.02 34.08 4.71
N ILE A 54 -2.45 32.86 4.72
CA ILE A 54 -1.37 32.48 3.79
C ILE A 54 -1.89 31.84 2.50
N LEU A 55 -2.95 31.01 2.59
CA LEU A 55 -3.46 30.28 1.42
C LEU A 55 -4.30 31.21 0.52
N PRO A 56 -4.30 30.94 -0.81
CA PRO A 56 -5.17 31.63 -1.73
C PRO A 56 -6.64 31.53 -1.32
N ARG A 57 -7.39 32.60 -1.46
CA ARG A 57 -8.83 32.63 -1.11
C ARG A 57 -9.71 31.88 -2.10
N GLU A 58 -9.25 31.80 -3.35
CA GLU A 58 -9.93 31.12 -4.43
C GLU A 58 -9.14 29.87 -4.79
N ALA A 59 -9.81 28.71 -4.72
CA ALA A 59 -9.26 27.45 -5.17
C ALA A 59 -9.37 27.35 -6.70
N GLY A 60 -8.35 26.84 -7.33
CA GLY A 60 -8.36 26.52 -8.75
C GLY A 60 -9.19 25.27 -9.07
N PRO A 61 -9.27 24.89 -10.34
CA PRO A 61 -9.94 23.64 -10.73
C PRO A 61 -9.14 22.44 -10.22
N ILE A 62 -9.85 21.44 -9.69
CA ILE A 62 -9.22 20.17 -9.31
C ILE A 62 -8.65 19.50 -10.56
N ALA A 63 -7.39 19.09 -10.51
CA ALA A 63 -6.74 18.39 -11.60
C ALA A 63 -7.46 17.06 -11.89
N VAL A 64 -7.82 16.84 -13.15
CA VAL A 64 -8.42 15.59 -13.59
C VAL A 64 -7.32 14.52 -13.67
N LYS A 65 -7.53 13.42 -12.95
CA LYS A 65 -6.60 12.28 -12.94
C LYS A 65 -7.02 11.29 -14.00
N ASP A 66 -6.15 11.04 -14.97
CA ASP A 66 -6.34 9.99 -15.97
C ASP A 66 -5.36 8.85 -15.69
N TYR A 67 -5.91 7.73 -15.24
CA TYR A 67 -5.13 6.51 -14.97
C TYR A 67 -5.01 5.59 -16.20
N GLY A 68 -5.47 6.05 -17.36
CA GLY A 68 -5.46 5.30 -18.61
C GLY A 68 -6.57 4.24 -18.68
N LYS A 69 -6.35 3.24 -19.51
CA LYS A 69 -7.33 2.16 -19.69
C LYS A 69 -7.36 1.25 -18.46
N GLN A 70 -8.57 0.84 -18.08
CA GLN A 70 -8.74 -0.17 -17.03
C GLN A 70 -8.03 -1.47 -17.43
N GLU A 71 -7.20 -1.97 -16.55
CA GLU A 71 -6.47 -3.21 -16.75
C GLU A 71 -7.36 -4.42 -16.44
N GLY A 72 -7.11 -5.54 -17.16
CA GLY A 72 -7.78 -6.81 -16.86
C GLY A 72 -7.27 -7.42 -15.54
N HIS A 73 -8.05 -8.36 -15.01
CA HIS A 73 -7.73 -9.07 -13.76
C HIS A 73 -6.52 -10.01 -13.86
N GLN A 74 -6.18 -10.44 -15.09
CA GLN A 74 -5.06 -11.35 -15.30
C GLN A 74 -3.75 -10.59 -15.51
N ALA A 75 -2.66 -11.18 -15.04
CA ALA A 75 -1.33 -10.68 -15.37
C ALA A 75 -1.07 -10.82 -16.88
N ALA A 76 -0.51 -9.77 -17.51
CA ALA A 76 -0.14 -9.82 -18.92
C ALA A 76 0.95 -10.88 -19.18
N GLN A 77 1.85 -11.06 -18.21
CA GLN A 77 2.86 -12.10 -18.19
C GLN A 77 2.81 -12.81 -16.84
N PRO A 78 2.59 -14.13 -16.80
CA PRO A 78 2.53 -14.87 -15.55
C PRO A 78 3.89 -15.08 -14.89
N TYR A 79 4.96 -14.95 -15.66
CA TYR A 79 6.34 -15.11 -15.20
C TYR A 79 7.28 -14.20 -15.99
N MET A 80 8.25 -13.61 -15.30
CA MET A 80 9.34 -12.84 -15.87
C MET A 80 10.63 -13.13 -15.09
N GLU A 81 11.74 -13.25 -15.80
CA GLU A 81 13.06 -13.42 -15.20
C GLU A 81 14.03 -12.45 -15.86
N GLU A 82 14.83 -11.79 -15.03
CA GLU A 82 15.91 -10.90 -15.44
C GLU A 82 17.22 -11.32 -14.76
N ARG A 83 18.30 -11.37 -15.52
CA ARG A 83 19.61 -11.70 -14.99
C ARG A 83 20.37 -10.42 -14.65
N MET A 84 20.77 -10.29 -13.40
CA MET A 84 21.56 -9.16 -12.91
C MET A 84 22.57 -9.62 -11.85
N GLU A 85 23.52 -8.75 -11.55
CA GLU A 85 24.54 -9.02 -10.51
C GLU A 85 23.90 -8.87 -9.12
N VAL A 86 23.46 -9.98 -8.56
CA VAL A 86 22.87 -10.08 -7.21
C VAL A 86 23.54 -11.21 -6.42
N SER A 87 23.59 -11.07 -5.10
CA SER A 87 24.20 -12.06 -4.20
C SER A 87 23.38 -13.35 -4.09
N ALA A 88 22.07 -13.24 -4.23
CA ALA A 88 21.13 -14.35 -4.20
C ALA A 88 19.95 -14.04 -5.16
N PRO A 89 19.22 -15.06 -5.65
CA PRO A 89 18.02 -14.79 -6.43
C PRO A 89 16.99 -14.01 -5.61
N ILE A 90 16.53 -12.88 -6.16
CA ILE A 90 15.45 -12.06 -5.60
C ILE A 90 14.16 -12.43 -6.33
N PHE A 91 13.07 -12.54 -5.61
CA PHE A 91 11.77 -12.83 -6.21
C PHE A 91 10.71 -11.83 -5.78
N HIS A 92 9.75 -11.63 -6.67
CA HIS A 92 8.50 -10.92 -6.41
C HIS A 92 7.34 -11.82 -6.82
N LEU A 93 6.43 -12.05 -5.91
CA LEU A 93 5.20 -12.81 -6.13
C LEU A 93 4.03 -11.87 -5.99
N GLY A 94 3.30 -11.63 -7.08
CA GLY A 94 2.18 -10.70 -7.13
C GLY A 94 0.86 -11.39 -7.48
N TYR A 95 -0.21 -11.00 -6.79
CA TYR A 95 -1.57 -11.38 -7.14
C TYR A 95 -2.42 -10.13 -7.32
N LYS A 96 -3.01 -9.96 -8.50
CA LYS A 96 -3.96 -8.86 -8.75
C LYS A 96 -5.26 -9.12 -7.98
N GLY A 97 -5.79 -8.05 -7.41
CA GLY A 97 -7.10 -7.98 -6.79
C GLY A 97 -8.01 -7.02 -7.55
N GLU A 98 -9.26 -6.93 -7.10
CA GLU A 98 -10.21 -5.96 -7.61
C GLU A 98 -10.11 -4.67 -6.80
N PRO A 99 -9.80 -3.52 -7.43
CA PRO A 99 -9.76 -2.25 -6.73
C PRO A 99 -11.17 -1.82 -6.34
N MET A 100 -11.30 -1.21 -5.16
CA MET A 100 -12.54 -0.62 -4.70
C MET A 100 -12.61 0.87 -5.06
N ALA A 101 -13.81 1.39 -5.22
CA ALA A 101 -14.04 2.78 -5.60
C ALA A 101 -13.57 3.79 -4.53
N GLY A 102 -13.75 3.45 -3.26
CA GLY A 102 -13.38 4.30 -2.13
C GLY A 102 -14.32 4.14 -0.94
N GLY A 103 -14.16 5.01 0.04
CA GLY A 103 -14.99 5.02 1.24
C GLY A 103 -14.77 3.81 2.16
N GLU A 104 -15.80 3.42 2.89
CA GLU A 104 -15.71 2.33 3.87
C GLU A 104 -15.40 0.97 3.22
N ASP A 105 -15.81 0.75 1.99
CA ASP A 105 -15.53 -0.49 1.26
C ASP A 105 -14.02 -0.63 1.00
N ARG A 106 -13.33 0.46 0.67
CA ARG A 106 -11.86 0.48 0.54
C ARG A 106 -11.20 0.15 1.88
N LEU A 107 -11.59 0.82 2.96
CA LEU A 107 -11.05 0.53 4.29
C LEU A 107 -11.24 -0.94 4.66
N ARG A 108 -12.44 -1.49 4.42
CA ARG A 108 -12.72 -2.90 4.68
C ARG A 108 -11.84 -3.83 3.86
N GLN A 109 -11.65 -3.53 2.58
CA GLN A 109 -10.80 -4.33 1.70
C GLN A 109 -9.33 -4.29 2.15
N GLU A 110 -8.82 -3.12 2.52
CA GLU A 110 -7.46 -2.95 3.05
C GLU A 110 -7.26 -3.75 4.34
N LEU A 111 -8.23 -3.67 5.28
CA LEU A 111 -8.18 -4.45 6.53
C LEU A 111 -8.24 -5.96 6.28
N VAL A 112 -9.10 -6.42 5.38
CA VAL A 112 -9.20 -7.83 5.00
C VAL A 112 -7.92 -8.30 4.31
N GLY A 113 -7.36 -7.49 3.42
CA GLY A 113 -6.09 -7.79 2.75
C GLY A 113 -4.93 -7.91 3.75
N GLU A 114 -4.80 -6.95 4.67
CA GLU A 114 -3.79 -6.97 5.74
C GLU A 114 -3.93 -8.22 6.63
N LEU A 115 -5.14 -8.51 7.11
CA LEU A 115 -5.40 -9.69 7.93
C LEU A 115 -5.13 -11.00 7.19
N ALA A 116 -5.51 -11.09 5.92
CA ALA A 116 -5.26 -12.27 5.09
C ALA A 116 -3.76 -12.50 4.88
N LEU A 117 -3.00 -11.43 4.64
CA LEU A 117 -1.54 -11.49 4.51
C LEU A 117 -0.86 -11.90 5.81
N GLU A 118 -1.27 -11.33 6.94
CA GLU A 118 -0.74 -11.71 8.26
C GLU A 118 -1.02 -13.18 8.60
N VAL A 119 -2.19 -13.69 8.24
CA VAL A 119 -2.53 -15.11 8.41
C VAL A 119 -1.67 -16.00 7.53
N LEU A 120 -1.46 -15.61 6.25
CA LEU A 120 -0.77 -16.42 5.26
C LEU A 120 0.75 -16.32 5.39
N LEU A 121 1.29 -15.11 5.50
CA LEU A 121 2.72 -14.78 5.36
C LEU A 121 3.35 -14.15 6.61
N GLY A 122 2.54 -13.74 7.59
CA GLY A 122 3.01 -13.08 8.79
C GLY A 122 4.02 -13.93 9.57
N ASN A 123 4.91 -13.30 10.30
CA ASN A 123 5.98 -13.96 11.07
C ASN A 123 5.47 -15.02 12.06
N SER A 124 4.21 -14.95 12.45
CA SER A 124 3.55 -15.93 13.31
C SER A 124 2.79 -17.02 12.56
N SER A 125 2.79 -16.98 11.23
CA SER A 125 2.11 -17.98 10.40
C SER A 125 2.90 -19.31 10.36
N PRO A 126 2.21 -20.45 10.26
CA PRO A 126 2.87 -21.74 10.07
C PRO A 126 3.71 -21.80 8.78
N LEU A 127 3.26 -21.14 7.72
CA LEU A 127 3.97 -21.10 6.44
C LEU A 127 5.30 -20.37 6.58
N TYR A 128 5.31 -19.15 7.15
CA TYR A 128 6.54 -18.40 7.38
C TYR A 128 7.54 -19.21 8.20
N ALA A 129 7.10 -19.78 9.34
CA ALA A 129 7.96 -20.56 10.20
C ALA A 129 8.58 -21.79 9.50
N ARG A 130 7.83 -22.42 8.59
CA ARG A 130 8.32 -23.54 7.77
C ARG A 130 9.35 -23.07 6.76
N LEU A 131 9.02 -22.08 5.92
CA LEU A 131 9.91 -21.56 4.88
C LEU A 131 11.23 -21.03 5.46
N TYR A 132 11.15 -20.34 6.59
CA TYR A 132 12.32 -19.84 7.29
C TYR A 132 13.22 -20.97 7.81
N ARG A 133 12.63 -22.00 8.43
CA ARG A 133 13.36 -23.19 8.95
C ARG A 133 14.01 -23.99 7.83
N GLU A 134 13.35 -24.08 6.68
CA GLU A 134 13.86 -24.75 5.47
C GLU A 134 14.93 -23.90 4.75
N GLY A 135 15.16 -22.67 5.18
CA GLY A 135 16.09 -21.72 4.54
C GLY A 135 15.67 -21.31 3.13
N LEU A 136 14.36 -21.32 2.86
CA LEU A 136 13.78 -20.86 1.61
C LEU A 136 13.49 -19.35 1.62
N ILE A 137 13.37 -18.75 2.80
CA ILE A 137 13.29 -17.30 2.99
C ILE A 137 14.22 -16.89 4.15
N ASN A 138 14.54 -15.61 4.21
CA ASN A 138 15.32 -14.99 5.27
C ASN A 138 14.54 -13.84 5.94
N GLN A 139 15.20 -12.99 6.72
CA GLN A 139 14.59 -11.86 7.43
C GLN A 139 14.16 -10.72 6.50
N GLU A 140 14.67 -10.69 5.25
CA GLU A 140 14.31 -9.71 4.24
C GLU A 140 12.99 -10.03 3.51
N PHE A 141 12.37 -11.19 3.84
CA PHE A 141 11.07 -11.54 3.29
C PHE A 141 10.01 -10.55 3.75
N ALA A 142 9.40 -9.88 2.79
CA ALA A 142 8.40 -8.84 3.01
C ALA A 142 7.12 -9.12 2.20
N TYR A 143 6.01 -8.56 2.66
CA TYR A 143 4.72 -8.64 1.95
C TYR A 143 3.93 -7.36 2.20
N SER A 144 3.11 -6.97 1.22
CA SER A 144 2.21 -5.84 1.31
C SER A 144 0.91 -6.09 0.56
N TYR A 145 -0.13 -5.40 0.96
CA TYR A 145 -1.37 -5.25 0.21
C TYR A 145 -1.50 -3.80 -0.22
N GLU A 146 -1.54 -3.60 -1.53
CA GLU A 146 -1.65 -2.27 -2.12
C GLU A 146 -3.04 -2.09 -2.72
N SER A 147 -3.68 -0.96 -2.42
CA SER A 147 -4.99 -0.60 -2.95
C SER A 147 -4.98 0.86 -3.37
N GLU A 148 -4.91 1.08 -4.67
CA GLU A 148 -4.87 2.39 -5.29
C GLU A 148 -6.03 2.55 -6.29
N PRO A 149 -6.40 3.79 -6.67
CA PRO A 149 -7.43 4.00 -7.68
C PRO A 149 -7.11 3.24 -8.98
N GLY A 150 -7.98 2.32 -9.35
CA GLY A 150 -7.85 1.50 -10.55
C GLY A 150 -7.00 0.23 -10.42
N CYS A 151 -6.34 -0.04 -9.28
CA CYS A 151 -5.62 -1.27 -9.06
C CYS A 151 -5.60 -1.70 -7.59
N ALA A 152 -5.60 -3.02 -7.36
CA ALA A 152 -5.25 -3.61 -6.08
C ALA A 152 -4.42 -4.86 -6.32
N PHE A 153 -3.44 -5.09 -5.48
CA PHE A 153 -2.62 -6.28 -5.58
C PHE A 153 -1.95 -6.64 -4.24
N LEU A 154 -1.69 -7.91 -4.10
CA LEU A 154 -0.85 -8.46 -3.05
C LEU A 154 0.55 -8.64 -3.63
N LEU A 155 1.57 -8.26 -2.86
CA LEU A 155 2.97 -8.48 -3.20
C LEU A 155 3.66 -9.22 -2.06
N ALA A 156 4.45 -10.25 -2.38
CA ALA A 156 5.41 -10.84 -1.48
C ALA A 156 6.78 -10.86 -2.18
N SER A 157 7.84 -10.53 -1.47
CA SER A 157 9.18 -10.42 -2.03
C SER A 157 10.25 -10.84 -1.04
N GLY A 158 11.40 -11.21 -1.56
CA GLY A 158 12.55 -11.58 -0.74
C GLY A 158 13.63 -12.25 -1.56
N GLU A 159 14.64 -12.73 -0.86
CA GLU A 159 15.69 -13.58 -1.42
C GLU A 159 15.36 -15.06 -1.17
N SER A 160 15.62 -15.90 -2.14
CA SER A 160 15.45 -17.34 -2.00
C SER A 160 16.41 -18.10 -2.92
N ARG A 161 16.94 -19.20 -2.43
CA ARG A 161 17.67 -20.15 -3.26
C ARG A 161 16.76 -20.92 -4.24
N ASP A 162 15.46 -20.97 -3.94
CA ASP A 162 14.43 -21.61 -4.76
C ASP A 162 13.12 -20.80 -4.70
N PRO A 163 13.02 -19.71 -5.47
CA PRO A 163 11.80 -18.90 -5.57
C PRO A 163 10.57 -19.69 -5.99
N GLY A 164 10.75 -20.71 -6.86
CA GLY A 164 9.66 -21.57 -7.32
C GLY A 164 9.01 -22.36 -6.18
N ALA A 165 9.83 -22.92 -5.30
CA ALA A 165 9.33 -23.62 -4.10
C ALA A 165 8.58 -22.68 -3.16
N VAL A 166 9.03 -21.42 -2.97
CA VAL A 166 8.33 -20.42 -2.16
C VAL A 166 6.97 -20.12 -2.79
N CYS A 167 6.92 -19.83 -4.09
CA CYS A 167 5.66 -19.52 -4.78
C CYS A 167 4.65 -20.69 -4.68
N ALA A 168 5.12 -21.93 -4.92
CA ALA A 168 4.29 -23.12 -4.79
C ALA A 168 3.75 -23.31 -3.36
N ALA A 169 4.58 -23.08 -2.35
CA ALA A 169 4.19 -23.19 -0.94
C ALA A 169 3.14 -22.13 -0.55
N VAL A 170 3.29 -20.90 -1.00
CA VAL A 170 2.32 -19.82 -0.79
C VAL A 170 0.97 -20.17 -1.43
N ALA A 171 0.98 -20.61 -2.69
CA ALA A 171 -0.24 -20.99 -3.41
C ALA A 171 -0.95 -22.18 -2.73
N ALA A 172 -0.19 -23.20 -2.30
CA ALA A 172 -0.74 -24.38 -1.62
C ALA A 172 -1.37 -24.01 -0.27
N GLU A 173 -0.73 -23.15 0.51
CA GLU A 173 -1.24 -22.72 1.80
C GLU A 173 -2.48 -21.83 1.65
N ALA A 174 -2.48 -20.92 0.69
CA ALA A 174 -3.66 -20.10 0.37
C ALA A 174 -4.85 -20.99 -0.01
N ALA A 175 -4.63 -22.00 -0.85
CA ALA A 175 -5.66 -22.96 -1.24
C ALA A 175 -6.14 -23.81 -0.04
N ARG A 176 -5.24 -24.21 0.86
CA ARG A 176 -5.59 -24.92 2.10
C ARG A 176 -6.50 -24.04 2.98
N ILE A 177 -6.09 -22.80 3.24
CA ILE A 177 -6.87 -21.84 4.03
C ILE A 177 -8.26 -21.63 3.41
N GLY A 178 -8.33 -21.51 2.08
CA GLY A 178 -9.60 -21.35 1.37
C GLY A 178 -10.56 -22.54 1.54
N ARG A 179 -10.05 -23.77 1.68
CA ARG A 179 -10.88 -24.97 1.91
C ARG A 179 -11.21 -25.23 3.38
N GLU A 180 -10.23 -25.05 4.25
CA GLU A 180 -10.29 -25.50 5.66
C GLU A 180 -10.57 -24.36 6.64
N GLY A 181 -10.43 -23.12 6.17
CA GLY A 181 -10.49 -21.93 7.01
C GLY A 181 -9.19 -21.68 7.78
N VAL A 182 -9.21 -20.64 8.59
CA VAL A 182 -8.10 -20.22 9.46
C VAL A 182 -8.25 -20.87 10.84
N GLU A 183 -7.17 -21.39 11.38
CA GLU A 183 -7.15 -21.91 12.75
C GLU A 183 -7.52 -20.80 13.74
N PRO A 184 -8.50 -21.03 14.67
CA PRO A 184 -9.02 -19.98 15.55
C PRO A 184 -7.96 -19.28 16.42
N ALA A 185 -6.95 -20.01 16.90
CA ALA A 185 -5.89 -19.43 17.71
C ALA A 185 -4.98 -18.50 16.89
N LEU A 186 -4.64 -18.88 15.65
CA LEU A 186 -3.92 -18.02 14.72
C LEU A 186 -4.73 -16.76 14.39
N TRP A 187 -6.00 -16.92 14.03
CA TRP A 187 -6.90 -15.82 13.74
C TRP A 187 -6.97 -14.77 14.87
N ASN A 188 -7.21 -15.26 16.11
CA ASN A 188 -7.30 -14.38 17.27
C ASN A 188 -5.98 -13.64 17.55
N ARG A 189 -4.83 -14.30 17.34
CA ARG A 189 -3.52 -13.70 17.53
C ARG A 189 -3.26 -12.61 16.48
N VAL A 190 -3.49 -12.93 15.21
CA VAL A 190 -3.32 -11.99 14.09
C VAL A 190 -4.22 -10.77 14.25
N LYS A 191 -5.51 -10.98 14.50
CA LYS A 191 -6.45 -9.88 14.72
C LYS A 191 -6.02 -8.95 15.85
N LYS A 192 -5.58 -9.49 16.98
CA LYS A 192 -5.07 -8.70 18.11
C LYS A 192 -3.78 -7.95 17.74
N GLY A 193 -2.89 -8.57 16.96
CA GLY A 193 -1.64 -7.96 16.50
C GLY A 193 -1.89 -6.78 15.59
N VAL A 194 -2.69 -6.95 14.55
CA VAL A 194 -3.05 -5.89 13.59
C VAL A 194 -3.75 -4.73 14.30
N TYR A 195 -4.76 -5.02 15.13
CA TYR A 195 -5.43 -3.99 15.92
C TYR A 195 -4.46 -3.24 16.84
N GLY A 196 -3.62 -3.99 17.58
CA GLY A 196 -2.64 -3.40 18.49
C GLY A 196 -1.61 -2.50 17.78
N ASN A 197 -1.17 -2.87 16.57
CA ASN A 197 -0.27 -2.07 15.77
C ASN A 197 -0.94 -0.76 15.32
N ARG A 198 -2.19 -0.82 14.86
CA ARG A 198 -2.97 0.38 14.49
C ARG A 198 -3.22 1.31 15.66
N VAL A 199 -3.55 0.76 16.85
CA VAL A 199 -3.66 1.57 18.07
C VAL A 199 -2.31 2.20 18.45
N ARG A 200 -1.21 1.46 18.33
CA ARG A 200 0.13 1.99 18.60
C ARG A 200 0.52 3.11 17.65
N SER A 201 0.14 3.04 16.38
CA SER A 201 0.42 4.09 15.39
C SER A 201 -0.19 5.44 15.76
N LEU A 202 -1.27 5.47 16.56
CA LEU A 202 -1.88 6.69 17.06
C LEU A 202 -0.97 7.48 18.03
N ASN A 203 0.12 6.89 18.53
CA ASN A 203 1.12 7.60 19.34
C ASN A 203 2.13 8.40 18.50
N SER A 204 2.13 8.26 17.19
CA SER A 204 2.98 9.01 16.28
C SER A 204 2.19 10.13 15.61
N PHE A 205 2.57 11.38 15.82
CA PHE A 205 1.95 12.52 15.15
C PHE A 205 2.08 12.46 13.63
N GLU A 206 3.19 11.95 13.14
CA GLU A 206 3.41 11.74 11.71
C GLU A 206 2.42 10.71 11.15
N GLN A 207 2.31 9.53 11.77
CA GLN A 207 1.38 8.49 11.33
C GLN A 207 -0.08 8.94 11.44
N LEU A 208 -0.43 9.72 12.45
CA LEU A 208 -1.75 10.36 12.56
C LEU A 208 -2.04 11.27 11.37
N CYS A 209 -1.12 12.20 11.06
CA CYS A 209 -1.30 13.17 9.97
C CYS A 209 -1.36 12.46 8.61
N VAL A 210 -0.45 11.54 8.34
CA VAL A 210 -0.41 10.78 7.08
C VAL A 210 -1.65 9.91 6.94
N GLY A 211 -2.01 9.15 7.98
CA GLY A 211 -3.19 8.28 7.95
C GLY A 211 -4.49 9.07 7.79
N GLN A 212 -4.62 10.21 8.45
CA GLN A 212 -5.78 11.10 8.30
C GLN A 212 -5.87 11.66 6.89
N ALA A 213 -4.74 12.08 6.29
CA ALA A 213 -4.71 12.59 4.92
C ALA A 213 -5.08 11.50 3.91
N GLN A 214 -4.53 10.31 4.06
CA GLN A 214 -4.86 9.15 3.20
C GLN A 214 -6.34 8.79 3.31
N ALA A 215 -6.90 8.71 4.52
CA ALA A 215 -8.31 8.43 4.75
C ALA A 215 -9.22 9.50 4.14
N PHE A 216 -8.83 10.78 4.25
CA PHE A 216 -9.56 11.89 3.64
C PHE A 216 -9.66 11.73 2.12
N PHE A 217 -8.54 11.46 1.43
CA PHE A 217 -8.53 11.25 -0.02
C PHE A 217 -9.22 9.94 -0.44
N ALA A 218 -9.20 8.94 0.42
CA ALA A 218 -9.92 7.67 0.18
C ALA A 218 -11.42 7.75 0.50
N GLY A 219 -11.87 8.80 1.22
CA GLY A 219 -13.27 9.03 1.53
C GLY A 219 -13.81 8.25 2.70
N TYR A 220 -12.97 7.90 3.70
CA TYR A 220 -13.40 7.24 4.93
C TYR A 220 -12.87 7.94 6.19
N ASP A 221 -13.46 7.65 7.34
CA ASP A 221 -12.98 8.11 8.63
C ASP A 221 -11.77 7.27 9.07
N PHE A 222 -10.64 7.93 9.32
CA PHE A 222 -9.39 7.29 9.74
C PHE A 222 -9.56 6.38 10.98
N LEU A 223 -10.40 6.77 11.95
CA LEU A 223 -10.60 6.02 13.18
C LEU A 223 -11.63 4.87 13.04
N ARG A 224 -12.26 4.72 11.89
CA ARG A 224 -13.29 3.69 11.64
C ARG A 224 -12.74 2.26 11.73
N PHE A 225 -11.43 2.07 11.60
CA PHE A 225 -10.81 0.75 11.75
C PHE A 225 -11.06 0.11 13.13
N ALA A 226 -11.44 0.90 14.13
CA ALA A 226 -11.70 0.41 15.49
C ALA A 226 -13.09 -0.21 15.67
N GLN A 227 -13.99 -0.05 14.70
CA GLN A 227 -15.36 -0.56 14.69
C GLN A 227 -15.48 -1.85 13.88
#